data_6e04be7c86255581327602c914539d20
#
_entry.id   6e04be7c86255581327602c914539d20
#
_cell.length_a   1.000
_cell.length_b   1.000
_cell.length_c   1.000
_cell.angle_alpha   90.00
_cell.angle_beta   90.00
_cell.angle_gamma   90.00
#
_symmetry.space_group_name_H-M   'P 1'
#
loop_
_entity.id
_entity.type
_entity.pdbx_description
1 polymer ?
#
loop_
_entity_poly.entity_id
_entity_poly.type
_entity_poly.pdbx_seq_one_letter_code
_entity_poly.pdbx_strand_id
1 'polypeptide(L)'
;FQIVDDILEFVPNNNTGKPAANDLRERKITLPLIEVLERVSEEEKAEILRHLALCAESEESVAYIQSKVEEYEGVKLARETVQAYLQRAMSALSVCEDTPCRASLLALCEYVVERDR
;
A
#
# COMPACT_ATOMS: atom_id res chain seq x y z
N PHE A 1 -4.21 6.28 5.94
CA PHE A 1 -4.58 6.95 4.68
C PHE A 1 -3.53 6.72 3.60
N GLN A 2 -2.27 7.06 3.85
CA GLN A 2 -1.18 6.93 2.86
C GLN A 2 -0.96 5.48 2.42
N ILE A 3 -1.02 4.52 3.34
CA ILE A 3 -0.84 3.10 3.02
C ILE A 3 -1.94 2.61 2.05
N VAL A 4 -3.17 3.08 2.22
CA VAL A 4 -4.26 2.77 1.29
C VAL A 4 -4.00 3.37 -0.09
N ASP A 5 -3.49 4.60 -0.18
CA ASP A 5 -3.06 5.17 -1.46
C ASP A 5 -1.96 4.33 -2.13
N ASP A 6 -0.97 3.89 -1.36
CA ASP A 6 0.12 3.04 -1.85
C ASP A 6 -0.40 1.68 -2.37
N ILE A 7 -1.39 1.10 -1.70
CA ILE A 7 -2.04 -0.15 -2.13
C ILE A 7 -2.76 0.03 -3.47
N LEU A 8 -3.45 1.17 -3.66
CA LEU A 8 -4.21 1.44 -4.88
C LEU A 8 -3.33 1.47 -6.14
N GLU A 9 -2.05 1.77 -6.02
CA GLU A 9 -1.09 1.72 -7.13
C GLU A 9 -0.88 0.30 -7.69
N PHE A 10 -1.16 -0.73 -6.89
CA PHE A 10 -1.00 -2.14 -7.28
C PHE A 10 -2.33 -2.85 -7.57
N VAL A 11 -3.47 -2.19 -7.36
CA VAL A 11 -4.79 -2.78 -7.60
C VAL A 11 -5.25 -2.45 -9.02
N PRO A 12 -5.53 -3.45 -9.87
CA PRO A 12 -6.07 -3.22 -11.21
C PRO A 12 -7.43 -2.51 -11.14
N ASN A 13 -7.67 -1.59 -12.08
CA ASN A 13 -8.98 -0.91 -12.23
C ASN A 13 -9.42 -0.07 -11.02
N ASN A 14 -8.49 0.54 -10.29
CA ASN A 14 -8.87 1.50 -9.28
C ASN A 14 -9.56 2.72 -9.93
N ASN A 15 -10.60 3.23 -9.29
CA ASN A 15 -11.36 4.40 -9.76
C ASN A 15 -10.65 5.74 -9.51
N THR A 16 -9.33 5.74 -9.31
CA THR A 16 -8.59 6.96 -8.97
C THR A 16 -8.28 7.84 -10.18
N GLY A 17 -8.49 7.34 -11.40
CA GLY A 17 -8.18 8.05 -12.64
C GLY A 17 -6.68 8.23 -12.90
N LYS A 18 -5.82 7.68 -12.06
CA LYS A 18 -4.36 7.68 -12.25
C LYS A 18 -3.92 6.43 -13.00
N PRO A 19 -2.87 6.50 -13.85
CA PRO A 19 -2.24 5.32 -14.40
C PRO A 19 -1.76 4.40 -13.26
N ALA A 20 -2.05 3.11 -13.34
CA ALA A 20 -1.53 2.14 -12.37
C ALA A 20 0.00 2.16 -12.34
N ALA A 21 0.58 1.92 -11.18
CA ALA A 21 2.02 1.84 -10.95
C ALA A 21 2.80 3.14 -11.25
N ASN A 22 2.18 4.29 -11.06
CA ASN A 22 2.86 5.57 -11.22
C ASN A 22 4.01 5.73 -10.22
N ASP A 23 3.83 5.30 -8.99
CA ASP A 23 4.87 5.35 -7.95
C ASP A 23 6.10 4.51 -8.34
N LEU A 24 5.92 3.38 -9.01
CA LEU A 24 7.04 2.59 -9.53
C LEU A 24 7.80 3.33 -10.64
N ARG A 25 7.10 4.02 -11.55
CA ARG A 25 7.75 4.84 -12.58
C ARG A 25 8.52 6.01 -11.99
N GLU A 26 8.07 6.53 -10.86
CA GLU A 26 8.78 7.55 -10.07
C GLU A 26 9.87 6.96 -9.16
N ARG A 27 10.11 5.64 -9.23
CA ARG A 27 11.09 4.90 -8.42
C ARG A 27 10.86 4.99 -6.92
N LYS A 28 9.59 5.14 -6.52
CA LYS A 28 9.19 5.13 -5.12
C LYS A 28 9.06 3.71 -4.60
N ILE A 29 9.50 3.51 -3.37
CA ILE A 29 9.31 2.26 -2.63
C ILE A 29 8.19 2.49 -1.63
N THR A 30 7.04 1.87 -1.88
CA THR A 30 5.85 1.96 -1.03
C THR A 30 5.65 0.68 -0.24
N LEU A 31 4.72 0.67 0.72
CA LEU A 31 4.61 -0.43 1.68
C LEU A 31 4.42 -1.81 1.02
N PRO A 32 3.58 -2.00 -0.02
CA PRO A 32 3.47 -3.32 -0.66
C PRO A 32 4.81 -3.86 -1.18
N LEU A 33 5.68 -2.99 -1.71
CA LEU A 33 7.00 -3.39 -2.16
C LEU A 33 7.98 -3.61 -1.00
N ILE A 34 7.90 -2.80 0.06
CA ILE A 34 8.70 -3.00 1.28
C ILE A 34 8.44 -4.39 1.86
N GLU A 35 7.18 -4.80 1.97
CA GLU A 35 6.78 -6.11 2.49
C GLU A 35 7.39 -7.26 1.68
N VAL A 36 7.52 -7.10 0.37
CA VAL A 36 8.21 -8.05 -0.50
C VAL A 36 9.71 -8.06 -0.24
N LEU A 37 10.35 -6.88 -0.21
CA LEU A 37 11.79 -6.76 -0.03
C LEU A 37 12.30 -7.32 1.30
N GLU A 38 11.45 -7.38 2.32
CA GLU A 38 11.77 -7.98 3.62
C GLU A 38 11.72 -9.51 3.62
N ARG A 39 11.08 -10.12 2.61
CA ARG A 39 10.81 -11.58 2.56
C ARG A 39 11.61 -12.33 1.50
N VAL A 40 12.12 -11.62 0.50
CA VAL A 40 12.90 -12.22 -0.59
C VAL A 40 14.37 -12.47 -0.18
N SER A 41 15.05 -13.31 -0.94
CA SER A 41 16.51 -13.50 -0.78
C SER A 41 17.28 -12.23 -1.15
N GLU A 42 18.54 -12.13 -0.73
CA GLU A 42 19.39 -10.98 -1.08
C GLU A 42 19.63 -10.89 -2.60
N GLU A 43 19.72 -12.02 -3.30
CA GLU A 43 19.86 -12.06 -4.76
C GLU A 43 18.59 -11.52 -5.43
N GLU A 44 17.42 -11.95 -4.99
CA GLU A 44 16.14 -11.51 -5.52
C GLU A 44 15.86 -10.04 -5.18
N LYS A 45 16.24 -9.60 -3.99
CA LYS A 45 16.17 -8.20 -3.57
C LYS A 45 17.00 -7.29 -4.50
N ALA A 46 18.23 -7.69 -4.80
CA ALA A 46 19.09 -6.96 -5.72
C ALA A 46 18.47 -6.88 -7.12
N GLU A 47 17.85 -7.95 -7.60
CA GLU A 47 17.15 -8.00 -8.88
C GLU A 47 15.93 -7.06 -8.91
N ILE A 48 15.12 -7.07 -7.85
CA ILE A 48 13.97 -6.15 -7.73
C ILE A 48 14.44 -4.69 -7.73
N LEU A 49 15.49 -4.36 -6.98
CA LEU A 49 16.02 -2.99 -6.92
C LEU A 49 16.62 -2.56 -8.27
N ARG A 50 17.23 -3.49 -9.02
CA ARG A 50 17.71 -3.23 -10.38
C ARG A 50 16.55 -2.88 -11.32
N HIS A 51 15.45 -3.62 -11.28
CA HIS A 51 14.25 -3.31 -12.04
C HIS A 51 13.61 -2.00 -11.61
N LEU A 52 13.58 -1.68 -10.31
CA LEU A 52 13.05 -0.42 -9.82
C LEU A 52 13.80 0.78 -10.43
N ALA A 53 15.11 0.70 -10.55
CA ALA A 53 15.91 1.75 -11.17
C ALA A 53 15.54 1.99 -12.65
N LEU A 54 14.99 0.98 -13.33
CA LEU A 54 14.60 1.01 -14.75
C LEU A 54 13.12 1.36 -14.97
N CYS A 55 12.30 1.41 -13.92
CA CYS A 55 10.84 1.58 -14.04
C CYS A 55 10.41 2.87 -14.75
N ALA A 56 11.20 3.92 -14.66
CA ALA A 56 10.90 5.18 -15.36
C ALA A 56 10.90 5.03 -16.88
N GLU A 57 11.64 4.06 -17.42
CA GLU A 57 11.94 3.91 -18.85
C GLU A 57 11.51 2.55 -19.41
N SER A 58 11.14 1.59 -18.54
CA SER A 58 10.86 0.20 -18.92
C SER A 58 9.55 -0.29 -18.29
N GLU A 59 8.51 -0.44 -19.11
CA GLU A 59 7.24 -1.07 -18.68
C GLU A 59 7.42 -2.56 -18.32
N GLU A 60 8.41 -3.23 -18.92
CA GLU A 60 8.78 -4.61 -18.55
C GLU A 60 9.26 -4.68 -17.08
N SER A 61 10.06 -3.71 -16.65
CA SER A 61 10.51 -3.61 -15.27
C SER A 61 9.37 -3.28 -14.30
N VAL A 62 8.43 -2.44 -14.69
CA VAL A 62 7.20 -2.19 -13.92
C VAL A 62 6.41 -3.49 -13.75
N ALA A 63 6.17 -4.22 -14.84
CA ALA A 63 5.44 -5.48 -14.81
C ALA A 63 6.16 -6.55 -13.96
N TYR A 64 7.49 -6.59 -14.01
CA TYR A 64 8.29 -7.48 -13.17
C TYR A 64 8.04 -7.22 -11.68
N ILE A 65 8.11 -5.97 -11.24
CA ILE A 65 7.88 -5.62 -9.83
C ILE A 65 6.44 -5.89 -9.43
N GLN A 66 5.46 -5.56 -10.27
CA GLN A 66 4.06 -5.87 -10.00
C GLN A 66 3.85 -7.38 -9.82
N SER A 67 4.47 -8.21 -10.65
CA SER A 67 4.40 -9.67 -10.51
C SER A 67 5.01 -10.17 -9.19
N LYS A 68 6.09 -9.55 -8.72
CA LYS A 68 6.70 -9.88 -7.43
C LYS A 68 5.82 -9.46 -6.25
N VAL A 69 5.19 -8.31 -6.32
CA VAL A 69 4.24 -7.86 -5.29
C VAL A 69 3.03 -8.80 -5.23
N GLU A 70 2.56 -9.32 -6.35
CA GLU A 70 1.49 -10.32 -6.40
C GLU A 70 1.97 -11.67 -5.84
N GLU A 71 3.10 -12.18 -6.29
CA GLU A 71 3.69 -13.47 -5.88
C GLU A 71 3.89 -13.57 -4.36
N TYR A 72 4.38 -12.51 -3.75
CA TYR A 72 4.66 -12.44 -2.30
C TYR A 72 3.50 -11.84 -1.49
N GLU A 73 2.34 -11.66 -2.10
CA GLU A 73 1.15 -11.09 -1.45
C GLU A 73 1.39 -9.72 -0.78
N GLY A 74 2.23 -8.86 -1.38
CA GLY A 74 2.62 -7.58 -0.80
C GLY A 74 1.44 -6.65 -0.50
N VAL A 75 0.41 -6.63 -1.34
CA VAL A 75 -0.82 -5.87 -1.11
C VAL A 75 -1.58 -6.39 0.11
N LYS A 76 -1.71 -7.69 0.26
CA LYS A 76 -2.38 -8.32 1.41
C LYS A 76 -1.66 -7.96 2.71
N LEU A 77 -0.34 -8.07 2.73
CA LEU A 77 0.49 -7.72 3.90
C LEU A 77 0.37 -6.23 4.25
N ALA A 78 0.35 -5.36 3.25
CA ALA A 78 0.11 -3.94 3.47
C ALA A 78 -1.29 -3.66 4.05
N ARG A 79 -2.32 -4.40 3.62
CA ARG A 79 -3.68 -4.32 4.21
C ARG A 79 -3.71 -4.74 5.67
N GLU A 80 -2.97 -5.78 6.05
CA GLU A 80 -2.85 -6.19 7.46
C GLU A 80 -2.23 -5.06 8.30
N THR A 81 -1.25 -4.36 7.77
CA THR A 81 -0.67 -3.17 8.42
C THR A 81 -1.69 -2.04 8.55
N VAL A 82 -2.51 -1.78 7.53
CA VAL A 82 -3.62 -0.81 7.60
C VAL A 82 -4.57 -1.17 8.74
N GLN A 83 -4.96 -2.43 8.87
CA GLN A 83 -5.85 -2.89 9.94
C GLN A 83 -5.23 -2.69 11.33
N ALA A 84 -3.94 -2.93 11.48
CA ALA A 84 -3.23 -2.69 12.73
C ALA A 84 -3.25 -1.19 13.11
N TYR A 85 -3.00 -0.29 12.18
CA TYR A 85 -3.10 1.15 12.41
C TYR A 85 -4.54 1.61 12.69
N LEU A 86 -5.53 1.04 12.01
CA LEU A 86 -6.95 1.30 12.28
C LEU A 86 -7.30 0.96 13.73
N GLN A 87 -6.92 -0.22 14.19
CA GLN A 87 -7.17 -0.65 15.58
C GLN A 87 -6.49 0.27 16.60
N ARG A 88 -5.27 0.70 16.31
CA ARG A 88 -4.57 1.68 17.16
C ARG A 88 -5.28 3.03 17.20
N ALA A 89 -5.76 3.52 16.07
CA ALA A 89 -6.50 4.78 15.99
C ALA A 89 -7.83 4.70 16.76
N MET A 90 -8.59 3.62 16.58
CA MET A 90 -9.84 3.39 17.30
C MET A 90 -9.62 3.27 18.81
N SER A 91 -8.57 2.57 19.22
CA SER A 91 -8.19 2.46 20.64
C SER A 91 -7.80 3.81 21.24
N ALA A 92 -7.09 4.64 20.49
CA ALA A 92 -6.74 5.99 20.92
C ALA A 92 -7.99 6.88 21.10
N LEU A 93 -8.99 6.73 20.26
CA LEU A 93 -10.26 7.46 20.36
C LEU A 93 -11.13 6.98 21.52
N SER A 94 -10.90 5.79 22.07
CA SER A 94 -11.68 5.24 23.18
C SER A 94 -11.52 6.04 24.48
N VAL A 95 -10.44 6.82 24.64
CA VAL A 95 -10.21 7.71 25.79
C VAL A 95 -10.99 9.03 25.69
N CYS A 96 -11.53 9.36 24.52
CA CYS A 96 -12.35 10.54 24.32
C CYS A 96 -13.77 10.30 24.84
N GLU A 97 -14.44 11.37 25.27
CA GLU A 97 -15.86 11.31 25.65
C GLU A 97 -16.71 10.82 24.48
N ASP A 98 -17.79 10.11 24.79
CA ASP A 98 -18.77 9.64 23.81
C ASP A 98 -19.61 10.80 23.29
N THR A 99 -19.09 11.49 22.29
CA THR A 99 -19.69 12.67 21.66
C THR A 99 -19.90 12.42 20.16
N PRO A 100 -20.76 13.24 19.48
CA PRO A 100 -20.87 13.19 18.02
C PRO A 100 -19.52 13.40 17.30
N CYS A 101 -18.60 14.16 17.87
CA CYS A 101 -17.26 14.36 17.31
C CYS A 101 -16.45 13.06 17.29
N ARG A 102 -16.50 12.30 18.38
CA ARG A 102 -15.85 10.97 18.46
C ARG A 102 -16.46 10.01 17.43
N ALA A 103 -17.79 9.97 17.31
CA ALA A 103 -18.48 9.15 16.33
C ALA A 103 -18.06 9.49 14.90
N SER A 104 -17.91 10.77 14.57
CA SER A 104 -17.43 11.23 13.26
C SER A 104 -15.99 10.80 12.98
N LEU A 105 -15.10 10.85 13.97
CA LEU A 105 -13.71 10.40 13.83
C LEU A 105 -13.63 8.88 13.64
N LEU A 106 -14.44 8.10 14.33
CA LEU A 106 -14.53 6.65 14.13
C LEU A 106 -15.03 6.31 12.73
N ALA A 107 -16.07 6.99 12.24
CA ALA A 107 -16.59 6.82 10.90
C ALA A 107 -15.54 7.18 9.83
N LEU A 108 -14.72 8.21 10.06
CA LEU A 108 -13.62 8.57 9.19
C LEU A 108 -12.55 7.47 9.12
N CYS A 109 -12.20 6.86 10.25
CA CYS A 109 -11.26 5.73 10.28
C CYS A 109 -11.75 4.55 9.44
N GLU A 110 -13.03 4.19 9.56
CA GLU A 110 -13.64 3.12 8.77
C GLU A 110 -13.67 3.46 7.28
N TYR A 111 -14.10 4.67 6.92
CA TYR A 111 -14.15 5.14 5.54
C TYR A 111 -12.79 5.08 4.84
N VAL A 112 -11.71 5.50 5.52
CA VAL A 112 -10.35 5.47 4.96
C VAL A 112 -9.94 4.05 4.55
N VAL A 113 -10.31 3.04 5.34
CA VAL A 113 -9.97 1.64 5.05
C VAL A 113 -10.85 1.06 3.95
N GLU A 114 -12.10 1.48 3.87
CA GLU A 114 -13.08 0.94 2.90
C GLU A 114 -12.97 1.53 1.49
N ARG A 115 -12.32 2.67 1.33
CA ARG A 115 -12.28 3.39 0.05
C ARG A 115 -11.51 2.69 -1.07
N ASP A 116 -10.80 1.63 -0.77
CA ASP A 116 -10.03 0.84 -1.74
C ASP A 116 -10.80 -0.37 -2.31
N ARG A 117 -12.05 -0.47 -1.92
CA ARG A 117 -12.95 -1.56 -2.32
C ARG A 117 -13.86 -1.19 -3.49
#